data_ae678eaa087421c757b24f5a046f68fb
#
_entry.id   ae678eaa087421c757b24f5a046f68fb
#
_cell.length_a   1.000
_cell.length_b   1.000
_cell.length_c   1.000
_cell.angle_alpha   90.00
_cell.angle_beta   90.00
_cell.angle_gamma   90.00
#
_symmetry.space_group_name_H-M   'P 1'
#
loop_
_entity.id
_entity.type
_entity.pdbx_description
1 polymer ?
#
loop_
_entity_poly.entity_id
_entity_poly.type
_entity_poly.pdbx_seq_one_letter_code
_entity_poly.pdbx_strand_id
1 'polypeptide(L)'
;MGQSTGKVILMGEHAVVHHQPAIAIPFSGVSVQADIQPSSHPLSIHCDFYSGLAYEMPEVLKSLKFTIHEALKQIEQLRPELGITHTTRSYWNNGKVEKGEASFVQAPSIEITITSSIPAERGMGSSAAVSVAVVRGLFDYYNVPLSDKLLFEIVQASEKIAHGNPSGIDTATTSGKEAVFFIKGEALQPLSIQLEGTLIVADTGITGQTLKAVQAVQEKIQQEPISTQNIIEEIGTLVHTAKDCLSKGDVHTLGSLLTQNHALLQQLEVSNATLDHLVQTALENGAIGAKMTGGGLGGCMIALAANLEEAGKIAEALQQAGAVQIWTHSFSNK
;
A
#
# COMPACT_ATOMS: atom_id res chain seq x y z
N MET A 1 10.12 -14.59 11.84
CA MET A 1 10.38 -13.39 11.03
C MET A 1 9.17 -13.13 10.13
N GLY A 2 8.56 -11.93 10.20
CA GLY A 2 7.42 -11.54 9.39
C GLY A 2 7.84 -10.77 8.14
N GLN A 3 7.12 -10.96 7.03
CA GLN A 3 7.42 -10.32 5.75
C GLN A 3 6.15 -9.82 5.08
N SER A 4 6.30 -8.74 4.31
CA SER A 4 5.28 -8.20 3.41
C SER A 4 5.94 -7.57 2.19
N THR A 5 5.19 -7.38 1.12
CA THR A 5 5.62 -6.65 -0.08
C THR A 5 4.93 -5.30 -0.17
N GLY A 6 5.44 -4.42 -1.00
CA GLY A 6 4.69 -3.26 -1.44
C GLY A 6 3.48 -3.65 -2.29
N LYS A 7 2.74 -2.65 -2.72
CA LYS A 7 1.63 -2.80 -3.69
C LYS A 7 1.67 -1.69 -4.73
N VAL A 8 1.05 -1.94 -5.84
CA VAL A 8 0.82 -0.95 -6.89
C VAL A 8 -0.66 -0.96 -7.25
N ILE A 9 -1.29 0.20 -7.35
CA ILE A 9 -2.61 0.30 -7.97
C ILE A 9 -2.40 0.32 -9.48
N LEU A 10 -2.87 -0.72 -10.14
CA LEU A 10 -2.78 -0.80 -11.59
C LEU A 10 -3.77 0.15 -12.25
N MET A 11 -5.01 0.17 -11.77
CA MET A 11 -6.07 1.08 -12.24
C MET A 11 -7.14 1.30 -11.17
N GLY A 12 -7.84 2.43 -11.23
CA GLY A 12 -9.00 2.74 -10.38
C GLY A 12 -8.70 3.67 -9.21
N GLU A 13 -7.49 4.30 -9.17
CA GLU A 13 -7.17 5.35 -8.20
C GLU A 13 -8.23 6.43 -8.20
N HIS A 14 -8.51 7.01 -7.05
CA HIS A 14 -9.54 8.01 -6.79
C HIS A 14 -10.98 7.53 -7.05
N ALA A 15 -11.26 6.84 -8.16
CA ALA A 15 -12.58 6.32 -8.47
C ALA A 15 -13.04 5.26 -7.44
N VAL A 16 -12.13 4.51 -6.84
CA VAL A 16 -12.43 3.46 -5.85
C VAL A 16 -13.12 3.98 -4.58
N VAL A 17 -12.87 5.22 -4.17
CA VAL A 17 -13.55 5.81 -3.01
C VAL A 17 -14.99 6.21 -3.33
N HIS A 18 -15.34 6.29 -4.62
CA HIS A 18 -16.66 6.55 -5.18
C HIS A 18 -17.37 5.28 -5.69
N HIS A 19 -17.07 4.12 -5.10
CA HIS A 19 -17.66 2.82 -5.40
C HIS A 19 -17.41 2.30 -6.83
N GLN A 20 -16.42 2.84 -7.53
CA GLN A 20 -15.92 2.24 -8.77
C GLN A 20 -14.89 1.14 -8.46
N PRO A 21 -14.68 0.19 -9.37
CA PRO A 21 -13.68 -0.84 -9.18
C PRO A 21 -12.25 -0.30 -9.22
N ALA A 22 -11.34 -1.04 -8.58
CA ALA A 22 -9.89 -0.86 -8.72
C ALA A 22 -9.19 -2.21 -8.82
N ILE A 23 -8.03 -2.24 -9.46
CA ILE A 23 -7.12 -3.37 -9.48
C ILE A 23 -5.82 -2.98 -8.81
N ALA A 24 -5.41 -3.75 -7.82
CA ALA A 24 -4.11 -3.61 -7.18
C ALA A 24 -3.35 -4.93 -7.22
N ILE A 25 -2.03 -4.83 -7.31
CA ILE A 25 -1.12 -5.98 -7.37
C ILE A 25 -0.09 -5.91 -6.25
N PRO A 26 0.24 -7.04 -5.59
CA PRO A 26 1.41 -7.11 -4.74
C PRO A 26 2.66 -6.83 -5.57
N PHE A 27 3.56 -6.02 -5.04
CA PHE A 27 4.76 -5.63 -5.75
C PHE A 27 6.01 -6.09 -5.01
N SER A 28 6.59 -7.20 -5.46
CA SER A 28 7.74 -7.85 -4.82
C SER A 28 9.08 -7.14 -5.05
N GLY A 29 9.13 -6.11 -5.90
CA GLY A 29 10.32 -5.28 -6.10
C GLY A 29 10.74 -4.50 -4.84
N VAL A 30 9.83 -4.35 -3.89
CA VAL A 30 10.07 -3.75 -2.57
C VAL A 30 9.39 -4.57 -1.48
N SER A 31 9.99 -4.60 -0.28
CA SER A 31 9.51 -5.42 0.82
C SER A 31 9.76 -4.79 2.19
N VAL A 32 9.03 -5.30 3.17
CA VAL A 32 9.25 -5.04 4.59
C VAL A 32 9.52 -6.36 5.30
N GLN A 33 10.47 -6.34 6.21
CA GLN A 33 10.76 -7.44 7.13
C GLN A 33 10.64 -6.95 8.57
N ALA A 34 10.04 -7.76 9.43
CA ALA A 34 10.00 -7.54 10.87
C ALA A 34 10.64 -8.76 11.55
N ASP A 35 11.77 -8.55 12.16
CA ASP A 35 12.46 -9.55 12.97
C ASP A 35 12.17 -9.31 14.44
N ILE A 36 11.77 -10.36 15.16
CA ILE A 36 11.42 -10.31 16.56
C ILE A 36 12.40 -11.19 17.33
N GLN A 37 13.09 -10.58 18.28
CA GLN A 37 14.10 -11.26 19.10
C GLN A 37 13.77 -11.14 20.60
N PRO A 38 14.19 -12.11 21.44
CA PRO A 38 14.15 -11.93 22.89
C PRO A 38 15.04 -10.76 23.30
N SER A 39 14.61 -9.99 24.29
CA SER A 39 15.36 -8.86 24.84
C SER A 39 15.49 -8.98 26.37
N SER A 40 16.52 -8.39 26.94
CA SER A 40 16.61 -8.17 28.38
C SER A 40 15.90 -6.91 28.86
N HIS A 41 15.41 -6.10 27.93
CA HIS A 41 14.70 -4.85 28.16
C HIS A 41 13.22 -4.96 27.78
N PRO A 42 12.38 -4.03 28.25
CA PRO A 42 10.99 -3.94 27.78
C PRO A 42 10.93 -3.78 26.27
N LEU A 43 9.73 -4.09 25.69
CA LEU A 43 9.46 -4.00 24.27
C LEU A 43 10.08 -2.76 23.63
N SER A 44 11.01 -2.98 22.72
CA SER A 44 11.70 -1.94 21.94
C SER A 44 11.48 -2.12 20.44
N ILE A 45 11.56 -1.01 19.71
CA ILE A 45 11.33 -0.93 18.27
C ILE A 45 12.53 -0.26 17.62
N HIS A 46 13.02 -0.85 16.54
CA HIS A 46 14.09 -0.29 15.71
C HIS A 46 13.63 -0.24 14.25
N CYS A 47 13.53 0.95 13.69
CA CYS A 47 13.19 1.20 12.29
C CYS A 47 13.82 2.52 11.82
N ASP A 48 13.71 2.86 10.53
CA ASP A 48 14.30 4.07 9.95
C ASP A 48 13.83 5.38 10.62
N PHE A 49 12.65 5.38 11.23
CA PHE A 49 12.05 6.58 11.82
C PHE A 49 12.14 6.64 13.36
N TYR A 50 12.50 5.53 14.01
CA TYR A 50 12.52 5.44 15.46
C TYR A 50 13.36 4.27 15.96
N SER A 51 14.08 4.52 17.06
CA SER A 51 14.81 3.48 17.79
C SER A 51 14.67 3.75 19.29
N GLY A 52 14.01 2.83 20.02
CA GLY A 52 13.77 2.97 21.45
C GLY A 52 12.58 2.15 21.95
N LEU A 53 12.12 2.50 23.16
CA LEU A 53 11.05 1.76 23.84
C LEU A 53 9.67 2.02 23.18
N ALA A 54 8.87 0.98 23.01
CA ALA A 54 7.59 1.09 22.31
C ALA A 54 6.61 2.08 22.94
N TYR A 55 6.67 2.28 24.27
CA TYR A 55 5.79 3.25 24.95
C TYR A 55 6.21 4.72 24.70
N GLU A 56 7.45 4.96 24.30
CA GLU A 56 7.99 6.28 23.98
C GLU A 56 7.85 6.64 22.49
N MET A 57 7.26 5.76 21.67
CA MET A 57 7.07 6.01 20.25
C MET A 57 6.32 7.32 20.01
N PRO A 58 6.81 8.16 19.06
CA PRO A 58 6.18 9.43 18.74
C PRO A 58 4.80 9.23 18.09
N GLU A 59 3.95 10.25 18.20
CA GLU A 59 2.56 10.22 17.72
C GLU A 59 2.44 9.91 16.21
N VAL A 60 3.44 10.28 15.41
CA VAL A 60 3.50 9.96 13.99
C VAL A 60 3.49 8.45 13.72
N LEU A 61 3.95 7.63 14.66
CA LEU A 61 3.96 6.17 14.60
C LEU A 61 2.80 5.50 15.36
N LYS A 62 1.73 6.24 15.66
CA LYS A 62 0.57 5.71 16.44
C LYS A 62 -0.09 4.48 15.80
N SER A 63 -0.14 4.40 14.48
CA SER A 63 -0.69 3.23 13.78
C SER A 63 0.18 1.98 14.00
N LEU A 64 1.50 2.10 13.93
CA LEU A 64 2.43 1.01 14.25
C LEU A 64 2.32 0.60 15.72
N LYS A 65 2.25 1.56 16.64
CA LYS A 65 2.04 1.30 18.06
C LYS A 65 0.74 0.52 18.31
N PHE A 66 -0.34 0.91 17.65
CA PHE A 66 -1.62 0.20 17.69
C PHE A 66 -1.50 -1.22 17.12
N THR A 67 -0.82 -1.39 15.97
CA THR A 67 -0.62 -2.71 15.35
C THR A 67 0.06 -3.69 16.30
N ILE A 68 1.15 -3.27 16.93
CA ILE A 68 1.90 -4.09 17.90
C ILE A 68 1.01 -4.47 19.07
N HIS A 69 0.32 -3.49 19.63
CA HIS A 69 -0.57 -3.70 20.76
C HIS A 69 -1.69 -4.67 20.44
N GLU A 70 -2.42 -4.46 19.33
CA GLU A 70 -3.54 -5.31 18.96
C GLU A 70 -3.08 -6.73 18.61
N ALA A 71 -1.93 -6.88 17.94
CA ALA A 71 -1.35 -8.19 17.66
C ALA A 71 -1.01 -8.95 18.95
N LEU A 72 -0.34 -8.32 19.92
CA LEU A 72 -0.01 -8.94 21.22
C LEU A 72 -1.28 -9.32 22.02
N LYS A 73 -2.29 -8.47 22.02
CA LYS A 73 -3.58 -8.72 22.65
C LYS A 73 -4.29 -9.94 22.03
N GLN A 74 -4.31 -10.05 20.71
CA GLN A 74 -4.90 -11.18 20.00
C GLN A 74 -4.13 -12.48 20.28
N ILE A 75 -2.79 -12.43 20.33
CA ILE A 75 -1.94 -13.56 20.68
C ILE A 75 -2.26 -14.05 22.10
N GLU A 76 -2.38 -13.16 23.09
CA GLU A 76 -2.73 -13.53 24.45
C GLU A 76 -4.15 -14.11 24.56
N GLN A 77 -5.12 -13.56 23.82
CA GLN A 77 -6.47 -14.12 23.78
C GLN A 77 -6.50 -15.56 23.23
N LEU A 78 -5.66 -15.84 22.22
CA LEU A 78 -5.55 -17.18 21.63
C LEU A 78 -4.70 -18.15 22.47
N ARG A 79 -3.73 -17.63 23.22
CA ARG A 79 -2.77 -18.40 24.02
C ARG A 79 -2.53 -17.75 25.39
N PRO A 80 -3.54 -17.75 26.30
CA PRO A 80 -3.44 -17.10 27.62
C PRO A 80 -2.28 -17.61 28.48
N GLU A 81 -1.86 -18.86 28.25
CA GLU A 81 -0.74 -19.50 28.98
C GLU A 81 0.62 -18.85 28.67
N LEU A 82 0.75 -18.06 27.62
CA LEU A 82 1.99 -17.33 27.32
C LEU A 82 2.25 -16.19 28.30
N GLY A 83 1.23 -15.77 29.08
CA GLY A 83 1.37 -14.74 30.09
C GLY A 83 1.90 -13.42 29.55
N ILE A 84 1.53 -13.08 28.30
CA ILE A 84 1.87 -11.79 27.70
C ILE A 84 1.09 -10.74 28.45
N THR A 85 1.70 -10.14 29.46
CA THR A 85 1.03 -9.20 30.35
C THR A 85 0.77 -7.88 29.66
N HIS A 86 -0.50 -7.46 29.69
CA HIS A 86 -0.97 -6.21 29.12
C HIS A 86 -0.58 -5.00 29.95
N THR A 87 0.33 -4.20 29.47
CA THR A 87 0.51 -2.83 29.91
C THR A 87 -0.45 -1.84 29.23
N THR A 88 -1.51 -2.33 28.62
CA THR A 88 -2.23 -1.52 27.62
C THR A 88 -3.70 -1.26 27.91
N ARG A 89 -4.19 -1.61 29.10
CA ARG A 89 -5.59 -1.36 29.50
C ARG A 89 -6.00 0.12 29.52
N SER A 90 -5.07 1.05 29.49
CA SER A 90 -5.36 2.49 29.67
C SER A 90 -5.16 3.37 28.44
N TYR A 91 -4.77 2.88 27.27
CA TYR A 91 -4.40 3.80 26.18
C TYR A 91 -5.39 3.95 25.05
N TRP A 92 -6.39 3.08 24.88
CA TRP A 92 -7.29 3.16 23.72
C TRP A 92 -8.74 2.82 24.10
N ASN A 93 -9.46 3.79 24.65
CA ASN A 93 -10.91 3.77 24.68
C ASN A 93 -11.42 4.83 23.66
N ASN A 94 -12.06 4.37 22.59
CA ASN A 94 -12.72 5.23 21.59
C ASN A 94 -11.84 6.31 20.93
N GLY A 95 -10.56 6.05 20.65
CA GLY A 95 -9.72 7.01 19.93
C GLY A 95 -9.26 8.22 20.75
N LYS A 96 -9.48 8.23 22.06
CA LYS A 96 -8.94 9.22 22.99
C LYS A 96 -7.92 8.58 23.93
N VAL A 97 -6.78 9.25 24.08
CA VAL A 97 -5.78 8.92 25.10
C VAL A 97 -6.34 9.38 26.44
N GLU A 98 -6.85 8.44 27.25
CA GLU A 98 -7.14 8.74 28.65
C GLU A 98 -5.82 8.69 29.45
N LYS A 99 -5.50 9.80 30.14
CA LYS A 99 -4.42 9.88 31.11
C LYS A 99 -4.79 9.04 32.33
N GLY A 100 -4.51 7.74 32.29
CA GLY A 100 -4.48 6.87 33.48
C GLY A 100 -3.05 6.66 33.90
N GLU A 101 -2.78 6.54 35.18
CA GLU A 101 -1.46 6.18 35.69
C GLU A 101 -0.98 4.89 35.01
N ALA A 102 0.17 4.98 34.32
CA ALA A 102 0.80 3.86 33.66
C ALA A 102 1.29 2.88 34.75
N SER A 103 0.47 1.90 35.10
CA SER A 103 0.97 0.73 35.81
C SER A 103 1.75 -0.10 34.81
N PHE A 104 3.06 0.06 34.79
CA PHE A 104 4.02 -0.73 34.01
C PHE A 104 4.08 -2.15 34.56
N VAL A 105 3.12 -2.98 34.23
CA VAL A 105 3.19 -4.41 34.51
C VAL A 105 3.67 -5.08 33.23
N GLN A 106 4.97 -5.37 33.22
CA GLN A 106 5.69 -6.24 32.28
C GLN A 106 5.25 -6.24 30.81
N ALA A 107 5.63 -5.23 30.05
CA ALA A 107 5.69 -5.36 28.59
C ALA A 107 6.57 -6.57 28.24
N PRO A 108 6.23 -7.34 27.18
CA PRO A 108 7.08 -8.47 26.79
C PRO A 108 8.51 -7.99 26.53
N SER A 109 9.49 -8.78 27.01
CA SER A 109 10.91 -8.48 26.81
C SER A 109 11.33 -8.95 25.42
N ILE A 110 10.94 -8.20 24.41
CA ILE A 110 11.26 -8.45 23.00
C ILE A 110 11.71 -7.16 22.30
N GLU A 111 12.51 -7.36 21.28
CA GLU A 111 12.94 -6.32 20.35
C GLU A 111 12.36 -6.60 18.97
N ILE A 112 11.79 -5.58 18.33
CA ILE A 112 11.24 -5.64 16.98
C ILE A 112 12.11 -4.77 16.08
N THR A 113 12.84 -5.38 15.16
CA THR A 113 13.61 -4.67 14.13
C THR A 113 12.83 -4.70 12.81
N ILE A 114 12.51 -3.53 12.26
CA ILE A 114 11.77 -3.37 11.01
C ILE A 114 12.72 -2.80 9.96
N THR A 115 12.92 -3.55 8.88
CA THR A 115 13.69 -3.13 7.71
C THR A 115 12.75 -3.00 6.52
N SER A 116 12.75 -1.84 5.85
CA SER A 116 11.88 -1.57 4.71
C SER A 116 12.67 -1.06 3.52
N SER A 117 12.41 -1.63 2.33
CA SER A 117 12.84 -1.05 1.05
C SER A 117 11.70 -0.28 0.36
N ILE A 118 10.50 -0.23 0.97
CA ILE A 118 9.35 0.51 0.42
C ILE A 118 9.55 1.98 0.76
N PRO A 119 9.61 2.87 -0.23
CA PRO A 119 9.74 4.30 0.03
C PRO A 119 8.49 4.83 0.76
N ALA A 120 8.71 5.60 1.81
CA ALA A 120 7.62 6.18 2.59
C ALA A 120 6.83 7.21 1.76
N GLU A 121 5.51 7.23 1.91
CA GLU A 121 4.61 8.22 1.31
C GLU A 121 4.69 8.32 -0.24
N ARG A 122 4.98 7.19 -0.91
CA ARG A 122 5.04 7.08 -2.38
C ARG A 122 3.84 6.36 -3.00
N GLY A 123 2.81 6.06 -2.21
CA GLY A 123 1.62 5.36 -2.70
C GLY A 123 1.80 3.85 -2.87
N MET A 124 2.90 3.28 -2.38
CA MET A 124 3.23 1.86 -2.50
C MET A 124 2.79 1.00 -1.30
N GLY A 125 1.90 1.52 -0.43
CA GLY A 125 1.32 0.77 0.69
C GLY A 125 2.27 0.51 1.86
N SER A 126 3.26 1.40 2.10
CA SER A 126 4.29 1.21 3.14
C SER A 126 3.70 0.99 4.54
N SER A 127 2.69 1.77 4.96
CA SER A 127 2.05 1.64 6.27
C SER A 127 1.42 0.27 6.47
N ALA A 128 0.59 -0.17 5.52
CA ALA A 128 -0.05 -1.48 5.55
C ALA A 128 0.98 -2.61 5.52
N ALA A 129 2.02 -2.50 4.68
CA ALA A 129 3.08 -3.51 4.58
C ALA A 129 3.88 -3.67 5.89
N VAL A 130 4.20 -2.55 6.56
CA VAL A 130 4.84 -2.57 7.89
C VAL A 130 3.94 -3.28 8.89
N SER A 131 2.66 -2.92 8.94
CA SER A 131 1.68 -3.55 9.83
C SER A 131 1.57 -5.06 9.58
N VAL A 132 1.48 -5.48 8.31
CA VAL A 132 1.45 -6.92 7.92
C VAL A 132 2.71 -7.64 8.39
N ALA A 133 3.90 -7.08 8.13
CA ALA A 133 5.16 -7.72 8.52
C ALA A 133 5.26 -7.87 10.04
N VAL A 134 4.90 -6.84 10.80
CA VAL A 134 4.93 -6.87 12.26
C VAL A 134 3.95 -7.89 12.84
N VAL A 135 2.69 -7.91 12.36
CA VAL A 135 1.70 -8.90 12.82
C VAL A 135 2.17 -10.32 12.54
N ARG A 136 2.63 -10.60 11.31
CA ARG A 136 3.18 -11.92 10.94
C ARG A 136 4.37 -12.30 11.82
N GLY A 137 5.29 -11.35 12.05
CA GLY A 137 6.48 -11.58 12.86
C GLY A 137 6.15 -11.92 14.31
N LEU A 138 5.21 -11.21 14.92
CA LEU A 138 4.77 -11.46 16.30
C LEU A 138 4.06 -12.82 16.44
N PHE A 139 3.13 -13.16 15.53
CA PHE A 139 2.44 -14.45 15.55
C PHE A 139 3.40 -15.62 15.33
N ASP A 140 4.37 -15.47 14.41
CA ASP A 140 5.43 -16.46 14.19
C ASP A 140 6.32 -16.63 15.44
N TYR A 141 6.76 -15.52 16.04
CA TYR A 141 7.60 -15.56 17.24
C TYR A 141 6.95 -16.30 18.41
N TYR A 142 5.66 -16.07 18.65
CA TYR A 142 4.92 -16.76 19.70
C TYR A 142 4.36 -18.13 19.30
N ASN A 143 4.64 -18.56 18.07
CA ASN A 143 4.12 -19.82 17.49
C ASN A 143 2.58 -19.93 17.60
N VAL A 144 1.88 -18.85 17.23
CA VAL A 144 0.42 -18.76 17.22
C VAL A 144 -0.07 -18.75 15.78
N PRO A 145 -1.04 -19.60 15.40
CA PRO A 145 -1.61 -19.57 14.06
C PRO A 145 -2.30 -18.22 13.76
N LEU A 146 -1.97 -17.62 12.61
CA LEU A 146 -2.57 -16.38 12.13
C LEU A 146 -3.47 -16.65 10.94
N SER A 147 -4.78 -16.39 11.07
CA SER A 147 -5.69 -16.46 9.93
C SER A 147 -5.63 -15.18 9.08
N ASP A 148 -5.88 -15.33 7.77
CA ASP A 148 -5.93 -14.17 6.85
C ASP A 148 -6.98 -13.14 7.28
N LYS A 149 -8.11 -13.61 7.82
CA LYS A 149 -9.16 -12.73 8.37
C LYS A 149 -8.65 -11.88 9.53
N LEU A 150 -7.99 -12.49 10.51
CA LEU A 150 -7.47 -11.77 11.68
C LEU A 150 -6.36 -10.79 11.27
N LEU A 151 -5.46 -11.22 10.38
CA LEU A 151 -4.44 -10.32 9.81
C LEU A 151 -5.08 -9.10 9.16
N PHE A 152 -6.08 -9.31 8.30
CA PHE A 152 -6.80 -8.24 7.63
C PHE A 152 -7.46 -7.27 8.63
N GLU A 153 -8.14 -7.80 9.65
CA GLU A 153 -8.84 -7.01 10.66
C GLU A 153 -7.87 -6.11 11.45
N ILE A 154 -6.73 -6.64 11.90
CA ILE A 154 -5.71 -5.87 12.62
C ILE A 154 -5.13 -4.77 11.75
N VAL A 155 -4.72 -5.11 10.51
CA VAL A 155 -4.08 -4.15 9.60
C VAL A 155 -5.08 -3.07 9.15
N GLN A 156 -6.32 -3.44 8.85
CA GLN A 156 -7.36 -2.48 8.48
C GLN A 156 -7.69 -1.49 9.62
N ALA A 157 -7.67 -1.96 10.86
CA ALA A 157 -7.84 -1.08 12.02
C ALA A 157 -6.66 -0.10 12.19
N SER A 158 -5.43 -0.57 11.93
CA SER A 158 -4.23 0.27 11.91
C SER A 158 -4.29 1.34 10.81
N GLU A 159 -4.65 0.95 9.60
CA GLU A 159 -4.81 1.88 8.46
C GLU A 159 -5.89 2.94 8.72
N LYS A 160 -6.95 2.58 9.45
CA LYS A 160 -7.98 3.54 9.87
C LYS A 160 -7.42 4.60 10.82
N ILE A 161 -6.49 4.24 11.69
CA ILE A 161 -5.79 5.19 12.57
C ILE A 161 -4.86 6.11 11.77
N ALA A 162 -4.15 5.57 10.78
CA ALA A 162 -3.22 6.33 9.95
C ALA A 162 -3.94 7.30 9.00
N HIS A 163 -5.02 6.84 8.35
CA HIS A 163 -5.62 7.49 7.19
C HIS A 163 -7.10 7.86 7.35
N GLY A 164 -7.74 7.54 8.49
CA GLY A 164 -9.14 7.88 8.80
C GLY A 164 -10.15 6.97 8.10
N ASN A 165 -10.22 6.98 6.77
CA ASN A 165 -11.19 6.18 6.00
C ASN A 165 -10.51 5.42 4.86
N PRO A 166 -9.68 4.39 5.16
CA PRO A 166 -8.99 3.61 4.14
C PRO A 166 -9.99 2.78 3.32
N SER A 167 -9.71 2.64 2.02
CA SER A 167 -10.52 1.80 1.12
C SER A 167 -10.46 0.30 1.47
N GLY A 168 -9.35 -0.15 2.06
CA GLY A 168 -9.06 -1.55 2.33
C GLY A 168 -8.19 -2.22 1.25
N ILE A 169 -7.97 -1.57 0.12
CA ILE A 169 -7.18 -2.13 -0.98
C ILE A 169 -5.71 -2.34 -0.60
N ASP A 170 -5.13 -1.43 0.19
CA ASP A 170 -3.74 -1.52 0.65
C ASP A 170 -3.57 -2.73 1.57
N THR A 171 -4.46 -2.87 2.55
CA THR A 171 -4.47 -4.02 3.46
C THR A 171 -4.60 -5.34 2.70
N ALA A 172 -5.58 -5.43 1.80
CA ALA A 172 -5.84 -6.64 1.03
C ALA A 172 -4.63 -7.06 0.18
N THR A 173 -4.02 -6.07 -0.49
CA THR A 173 -2.94 -6.35 -1.44
C THR A 173 -1.62 -6.66 -0.74
N THR A 174 -1.27 -5.94 0.33
CA THR A 174 -0.02 -6.19 1.08
C THR A 174 -0.09 -7.45 1.95
N SER A 175 -1.29 -7.86 2.37
CA SER A 175 -1.48 -9.12 3.12
C SER A 175 -1.63 -10.34 2.22
N GLY A 176 -2.02 -10.15 0.95
CA GLY A 176 -2.20 -11.22 -0.04
C GLY A 176 -0.93 -11.57 -0.82
N LYS A 177 -1.06 -12.55 -1.72
CA LYS A 177 -0.04 -12.94 -2.70
C LYS A 177 -0.51 -12.74 -4.13
N GLU A 178 -1.79 -12.47 -4.33
CA GLU A 178 -2.45 -12.38 -5.62
C GLU A 178 -2.92 -10.94 -5.86
N ALA A 179 -3.08 -10.59 -7.12
CA ALA A 179 -3.76 -9.37 -7.49
C ALA A 179 -5.19 -9.38 -6.99
N VAL A 180 -5.73 -8.21 -6.70
CA VAL A 180 -7.10 -8.07 -6.22
C VAL A 180 -7.89 -7.13 -7.13
N PHE A 181 -9.12 -7.55 -7.47
CA PHE A 181 -10.16 -6.69 -7.98
C PHE A 181 -11.04 -6.27 -6.79
N PHE A 182 -11.20 -4.99 -6.61
CA PHE A 182 -11.79 -4.43 -5.40
C PHE A 182 -12.84 -3.37 -5.74
N ILE A 183 -14.01 -3.47 -5.12
CA ILE A 183 -15.04 -2.43 -5.08
C ILE A 183 -15.31 -2.12 -3.61
N LYS A 184 -15.32 -0.84 -3.25
CA LYS A 184 -15.52 -0.41 -1.86
C LYS A 184 -16.90 -0.88 -1.34
N GLY A 185 -16.89 -1.66 -0.25
CA GLY A 185 -18.08 -2.22 0.36
C GLY A 185 -18.44 -3.63 -0.13
N GLU A 186 -17.73 -4.17 -1.11
CA GLU A 186 -17.89 -5.53 -1.60
C GLU A 186 -16.79 -6.47 -1.09
N ALA A 187 -17.01 -7.78 -1.24
CA ALA A 187 -15.99 -8.77 -0.94
C ALA A 187 -14.82 -8.67 -1.94
N LEU A 188 -13.60 -8.82 -1.42
CA LEU A 188 -12.39 -8.88 -2.23
C LEU A 188 -12.45 -10.05 -3.22
N GLN A 189 -12.09 -9.79 -4.47
CA GLN A 189 -12.03 -10.80 -5.51
C GLN A 189 -10.56 -11.00 -5.91
N PRO A 190 -9.94 -12.16 -5.61
CA PRO A 190 -8.66 -12.51 -6.16
C PRO A 190 -8.68 -12.47 -7.69
N LEU A 191 -7.62 -11.97 -8.29
CA LEU A 191 -7.50 -11.82 -9.74
C LEU A 191 -6.27 -12.58 -10.25
N SER A 192 -6.51 -13.58 -11.09
CA SER A 192 -5.43 -14.27 -11.79
C SER A 192 -4.90 -13.40 -12.94
N ILE A 193 -3.59 -13.25 -13.00
CA ILE A 193 -2.91 -12.52 -14.08
C ILE A 193 -2.28 -13.55 -15.01
N GLN A 194 -2.65 -13.52 -16.28
CA GLN A 194 -2.05 -14.34 -17.36
C GLN A 194 -1.28 -13.47 -18.36
N LEU A 195 -0.82 -12.31 -17.89
CA LEU A 195 -0.13 -11.34 -18.72
C LEU A 195 1.35 -11.73 -18.91
N GLU A 196 1.85 -11.60 -20.12
CA GLU A 196 3.29 -11.55 -20.40
C GLU A 196 3.69 -10.07 -20.55
N GLY A 197 4.73 -9.66 -19.83
CA GLY A 197 5.21 -8.29 -19.84
C GLY A 197 5.94 -7.93 -18.56
N THR A 198 6.47 -6.72 -18.53
CA THR A 198 7.19 -6.19 -17.37
C THR A 198 6.60 -4.86 -16.97
N LEU A 199 6.19 -4.77 -15.71
CA LEU A 199 5.79 -3.52 -15.09
C LEU A 199 7.02 -2.80 -14.55
N ILE A 200 7.13 -1.52 -14.87
CA ILE A 200 8.13 -0.60 -14.37
C ILE A 200 7.43 0.32 -13.37
N VAL A 201 8.03 0.55 -12.22
CA VAL A 201 7.59 1.55 -11.23
C VAL A 201 8.70 2.56 -11.09
N ALA A 202 8.40 3.85 -11.25
CA ALA A 202 9.39 4.92 -11.11
C ALA A 202 8.93 5.96 -10.09
N ASP A 203 9.81 6.27 -9.13
CA ASP A 203 9.58 7.27 -8.07
C ASP A 203 9.99 8.66 -8.57
N THR A 204 9.09 9.62 -8.47
CA THR A 204 9.32 11.04 -8.80
C THR A 204 10.25 11.76 -7.81
N GLY A 205 10.54 11.16 -6.63
CA GLY A 205 11.18 11.86 -5.52
C GLY A 205 10.29 12.83 -4.75
N ILE A 206 9.08 13.09 -5.25
CA ILE A 206 8.11 13.99 -4.62
C ILE A 206 7.15 13.18 -3.76
N THR A 207 6.95 13.58 -2.51
CA THR A 207 5.97 12.94 -1.62
C THR A 207 4.57 13.04 -2.16
N GLY A 208 3.86 11.92 -2.22
CA GLY A 208 2.46 11.87 -2.63
C GLY A 208 1.56 12.63 -1.65
N GLN A 209 0.59 13.38 -2.16
CA GLN A 209 -0.29 14.23 -1.35
C GLN A 209 -1.73 13.73 -1.39
N THR A 210 -1.93 12.47 -1.02
CA THR A 210 -3.23 11.77 -1.14
C THR A 210 -4.40 12.55 -0.54
N LEU A 211 -4.24 13.14 0.64
CA LEU A 211 -5.32 13.94 1.26
C LEU A 211 -5.71 15.14 0.40
N LYS A 212 -4.73 15.87 -0.13
CA LYS A 212 -5.00 17.02 -1.02
C LYS A 212 -5.65 16.58 -2.33
N ALA A 213 -5.17 15.50 -2.91
CA ALA A 213 -5.74 14.97 -4.14
C ALA A 213 -7.20 14.52 -3.94
N VAL A 214 -7.51 13.82 -2.84
CA VAL A 214 -8.89 13.44 -2.50
C VAL A 214 -9.77 14.68 -2.27
N GLN A 215 -9.25 15.71 -1.60
CA GLN A 215 -9.97 16.97 -1.40
C GLN A 215 -10.23 17.68 -2.74
N ALA A 216 -9.23 17.77 -3.63
CA ALA A 216 -9.38 18.36 -4.95
C ALA A 216 -10.47 17.67 -5.77
N VAL A 217 -10.51 16.33 -5.78
CA VAL A 217 -11.59 15.58 -6.44
C VAL A 217 -12.96 15.90 -5.83
N GLN A 218 -13.04 15.99 -4.48
CA GLN A 218 -14.29 16.32 -3.80
C GLN A 218 -14.76 17.74 -4.12
N GLU A 219 -13.87 18.71 -4.18
CA GLU A 219 -14.17 20.09 -4.60
C GLU A 219 -14.64 20.15 -6.05
N LYS A 220 -13.98 19.39 -6.93
CA LYS A 220 -14.36 19.28 -8.35
C LYS A 220 -15.75 18.66 -8.53
N ILE A 221 -16.10 17.64 -7.73
CA ILE A 221 -17.47 17.10 -7.72
C ILE A 221 -18.50 18.16 -7.32
N GLN A 222 -18.17 19.05 -6.38
CA GLN A 222 -19.09 20.12 -5.99
C GLN A 222 -19.24 21.21 -7.04
N GLN A 223 -18.17 21.54 -7.78
CA GLN A 223 -18.16 22.57 -8.79
C GLN A 223 -18.73 22.08 -10.13
N GLU A 224 -18.37 20.86 -10.53
CA GLU A 224 -18.69 20.26 -11.82
C GLU A 224 -19.24 18.81 -11.63
N PRO A 225 -20.41 18.63 -10.99
CA PRO A 225 -20.86 17.31 -10.56
C PRO A 225 -21.03 16.31 -11.71
N ILE A 226 -21.61 16.75 -12.84
CA ILE A 226 -21.91 15.84 -13.95
C ILE A 226 -20.62 15.43 -14.68
N SER A 227 -19.74 16.37 -15.01
CA SER A 227 -18.51 16.06 -15.76
C SER A 227 -17.56 15.22 -14.90
N THR A 228 -17.41 15.55 -13.63
CA THR A 228 -16.54 14.79 -12.71
C THR A 228 -17.06 13.38 -12.45
N GLN A 229 -18.38 13.23 -12.29
CA GLN A 229 -18.99 11.91 -12.12
C GLN A 229 -18.78 11.04 -13.37
N ASN A 230 -18.92 11.60 -14.58
CA ASN A 230 -18.67 10.89 -15.84
C ASN A 230 -17.21 10.40 -15.91
N ILE A 231 -16.22 11.23 -15.52
CA ILE A 231 -14.80 10.82 -15.47
C ILE A 231 -14.61 9.64 -14.51
N ILE A 232 -15.21 9.71 -13.32
CA ILE A 232 -15.12 8.65 -12.31
C ILE A 232 -15.73 7.33 -12.84
N GLU A 233 -16.87 7.38 -13.49
CA GLU A 233 -17.53 6.22 -14.08
C GLU A 233 -16.75 5.65 -15.27
N GLU A 234 -16.15 6.52 -16.09
CA GLU A 234 -15.29 6.10 -17.19
C GLU A 234 -14.05 5.34 -16.67
N ILE A 235 -13.39 5.84 -15.60
CA ILE A 235 -12.31 5.09 -14.94
C ILE A 235 -12.81 3.71 -14.52
N GLY A 236 -13.99 3.59 -13.92
CA GLY A 236 -14.58 2.31 -13.56
C GLY A 236 -14.75 1.37 -14.74
N THR A 237 -15.21 1.88 -15.88
CA THR A 237 -15.38 1.13 -17.13
C THR A 237 -14.04 0.60 -17.65
N LEU A 238 -12.99 1.44 -17.64
CA LEU A 238 -11.63 1.03 -18.01
C LEU A 238 -11.12 -0.10 -17.11
N VAL A 239 -11.41 -0.05 -15.80
CA VAL A 239 -10.98 -1.09 -14.84
C VAL A 239 -11.65 -2.43 -15.13
N HIS A 240 -12.94 -2.45 -15.47
CA HIS A 240 -13.63 -3.69 -15.88
C HIS A 240 -12.97 -4.30 -17.11
N THR A 241 -12.67 -3.48 -18.13
CA THR A 241 -12.00 -3.94 -19.35
C THR A 241 -10.58 -4.45 -19.04
N ALA A 242 -9.84 -3.75 -18.16
CA ALA A 242 -8.50 -4.16 -17.75
C ALA A 242 -8.51 -5.52 -17.02
N LYS A 243 -9.53 -5.81 -16.20
CA LYS A 243 -9.71 -7.13 -15.58
C LYS A 243 -9.75 -8.25 -16.63
N ASP A 244 -10.47 -8.03 -17.73
CA ASP A 244 -10.56 -8.99 -18.83
C ASP A 244 -9.21 -9.13 -19.57
N CYS A 245 -8.49 -8.02 -19.80
CA CYS A 245 -7.18 -8.04 -20.43
C CYS A 245 -6.17 -8.85 -19.61
N LEU A 246 -6.16 -8.66 -18.27
CA LEU A 246 -5.27 -9.40 -17.37
C LEU A 246 -5.52 -10.91 -17.41
N SER A 247 -6.78 -11.33 -17.49
CA SER A 247 -7.15 -12.75 -17.56
C SER A 247 -6.92 -13.39 -18.92
N LYS A 248 -6.89 -12.59 -20.00
CA LYS A 248 -6.69 -13.05 -21.39
C LYS A 248 -5.25 -12.86 -21.90
N GLY A 249 -4.40 -12.17 -21.14
CA GLY A 249 -3.03 -11.85 -21.55
C GLY A 249 -2.92 -10.74 -22.62
N ASP A 250 -3.93 -9.88 -22.73
CA ASP A 250 -3.92 -8.80 -23.74
C ASP A 250 -3.14 -7.58 -23.23
N VAL A 251 -1.82 -7.63 -23.38
CA VAL A 251 -0.89 -6.59 -22.91
C VAL A 251 -1.07 -5.27 -23.65
N HIS A 252 -1.40 -5.30 -24.95
CA HIS A 252 -1.52 -4.08 -25.76
C HIS A 252 -2.77 -3.27 -25.40
N THR A 253 -3.91 -3.95 -25.29
CA THR A 253 -5.14 -3.29 -24.82
C THR A 253 -4.97 -2.77 -23.40
N LEU A 254 -4.37 -3.55 -22.48
CA LEU A 254 -4.10 -3.09 -21.13
C LEU A 254 -3.25 -1.83 -21.12
N GLY A 255 -2.18 -1.75 -21.91
CA GLY A 255 -1.34 -0.57 -22.00
C GLY A 255 -2.10 0.67 -22.47
N SER A 256 -2.94 0.51 -23.51
CA SER A 256 -3.82 1.60 -23.97
C SER A 256 -4.76 2.09 -22.86
N LEU A 257 -5.35 1.17 -22.07
CA LEU A 257 -6.22 1.50 -20.94
C LEU A 257 -5.46 2.24 -19.83
N LEU A 258 -4.20 1.86 -19.55
CA LEU A 258 -3.35 2.59 -18.57
C LEU A 258 -3.18 4.05 -18.98
N THR A 259 -2.86 4.30 -20.26
CA THR A 259 -2.66 5.66 -20.79
C THR A 259 -3.96 6.47 -20.77
N GLN A 260 -5.10 5.87 -21.15
CA GLN A 260 -6.40 6.51 -21.06
C GLN A 260 -6.76 6.85 -19.60
N ASN A 261 -6.50 5.93 -18.65
CA ASN A 261 -6.72 6.20 -17.24
C ASN A 261 -5.86 7.36 -16.74
N HIS A 262 -4.60 7.50 -17.21
CA HIS A 262 -3.78 8.66 -16.87
C HIS A 262 -4.41 9.98 -17.32
N ALA A 263 -4.91 10.04 -18.55
CA ALA A 263 -5.59 11.22 -19.05
C ALA A 263 -6.83 11.60 -18.22
N LEU A 264 -7.59 10.61 -17.74
CA LEU A 264 -8.71 10.87 -16.83
C LEU A 264 -8.25 11.35 -15.46
N LEU A 265 -7.15 10.82 -14.92
CA LEU A 265 -6.55 11.27 -13.68
C LEU A 265 -5.99 12.70 -13.77
N GLN A 266 -5.47 13.10 -14.95
CA GLN A 266 -5.11 14.50 -15.22
C GLN A 266 -6.35 15.41 -15.20
N GLN A 267 -7.46 14.97 -15.79
CA GLN A 267 -8.73 15.72 -15.75
C GLN A 267 -9.30 15.83 -14.33
N LEU A 268 -9.04 14.86 -13.46
CA LEU A 268 -9.36 14.94 -12.02
C LEU A 268 -8.40 15.82 -11.22
N GLU A 269 -7.34 16.37 -11.89
CA GLU A 269 -6.32 17.24 -11.28
C GLU A 269 -5.52 16.56 -10.15
N VAL A 270 -5.36 15.24 -10.23
CA VAL A 270 -4.61 14.43 -9.26
C VAL A 270 -3.20 14.04 -9.74
N SER A 271 -2.82 14.41 -10.97
CA SER A 271 -1.45 14.33 -11.46
C SER A 271 -0.69 15.65 -11.21
N ASN A 272 0.58 15.67 -11.57
CA ASN A 272 1.40 16.88 -11.61
C ASN A 272 2.43 16.82 -12.75
N ALA A 273 3.08 17.95 -13.05
CA ALA A 273 4.02 18.08 -14.16
C ALA A 273 5.17 17.04 -14.13
N THR A 274 5.67 16.65 -12.95
CA THR A 274 6.73 15.65 -12.84
C THR A 274 6.22 14.25 -13.19
N LEU A 275 5.05 13.87 -12.67
CA LEU A 275 4.39 12.60 -13.03
C LEU A 275 4.09 12.53 -14.52
N ASP A 276 3.51 13.62 -15.08
CA ASP A 276 3.17 13.71 -16.50
C ASP A 276 4.41 13.63 -17.38
N HIS A 277 5.50 14.27 -16.98
CA HIS A 277 6.80 14.19 -17.67
C HIS A 277 7.36 12.76 -17.70
N LEU A 278 7.37 12.05 -16.57
CA LEU A 278 7.84 10.66 -16.54
C LEU A 278 6.92 9.72 -17.33
N VAL A 279 5.60 9.91 -17.26
CA VAL A 279 4.65 9.13 -18.08
C VAL A 279 4.90 9.34 -19.56
N GLN A 280 5.05 10.59 -20.01
CA GLN A 280 5.35 10.91 -21.40
C GLN A 280 6.70 10.33 -21.83
N THR A 281 7.74 10.45 -20.98
CA THR A 281 9.06 9.85 -21.24
C THR A 281 8.97 8.35 -21.45
N ALA A 282 8.21 7.64 -20.59
CA ALA A 282 8.04 6.19 -20.75
C ALA A 282 7.39 5.84 -22.09
N LEU A 283 6.32 6.55 -22.48
CA LEU A 283 5.62 6.31 -23.75
C LEU A 283 6.51 6.58 -24.96
N GLU A 284 7.28 7.67 -24.96
CA GLU A 284 8.22 8.03 -26.04
C GLU A 284 9.37 7.05 -26.18
N ASN A 285 9.69 6.28 -25.12
CA ASN A 285 10.74 5.27 -25.10
C ASN A 285 10.22 3.82 -25.20
N GLY A 286 8.98 3.63 -25.69
CA GLY A 286 8.46 2.32 -26.08
C GLY A 286 7.60 1.63 -25.03
N ALA A 287 7.17 2.30 -23.96
CA ALA A 287 6.17 1.73 -23.08
C ALA A 287 4.84 1.51 -23.82
N ILE A 288 4.24 0.33 -23.67
CA ILE A 288 2.92 -0.01 -24.26
C ILE A 288 1.83 0.88 -23.65
N GLY A 289 2.02 1.33 -22.41
CA GLY A 289 1.17 2.26 -21.71
C GLY A 289 1.81 2.70 -20.41
N ALA A 290 1.42 3.86 -19.90
CA ALA A 290 1.96 4.42 -18.68
C ALA A 290 0.95 5.32 -17.97
N LYS A 291 1.07 5.44 -16.64
CA LYS A 291 0.22 6.29 -15.79
C LYS A 291 0.82 6.53 -14.42
N MET A 292 0.35 7.56 -13.72
CA MET A 292 0.61 7.69 -12.29
C MET A 292 -0.01 6.52 -11.49
N THR A 293 0.48 6.25 -10.30
CA THR A 293 -0.12 5.26 -9.38
C THR A 293 -0.21 5.80 -7.96
N GLY A 294 -1.23 5.35 -7.23
CA GLY A 294 -1.46 5.72 -5.84
C GLY A 294 -2.21 7.03 -5.66
N GLY A 295 -1.84 7.81 -4.64
CA GLY A 295 -2.61 8.97 -4.19
C GLY A 295 -2.48 10.24 -5.05
N GLY A 296 -1.49 10.32 -5.93
CA GLY A 296 -1.29 11.47 -6.81
C GLY A 296 -0.59 12.68 -6.19
N LEU A 297 -0.43 13.74 -7.01
CA LEU A 297 0.30 14.97 -6.72
C LEU A 297 1.77 14.72 -6.30
N GLY A 298 2.34 13.59 -6.70
CA GLY A 298 3.66 13.06 -6.37
C GLY A 298 3.60 11.54 -6.26
N GLY A 299 4.60 10.93 -5.66
CA GLY A 299 4.75 9.48 -5.53
C GLY A 299 5.31 8.85 -6.79
N CYS A 300 4.75 7.71 -7.21
CA CYS A 300 5.25 6.91 -8.31
C CYS A 300 4.36 6.98 -9.55
N MET A 301 4.97 6.64 -10.68
CA MET A 301 4.26 6.26 -11.91
C MET A 301 4.55 4.80 -12.24
N ILE A 302 3.73 4.21 -13.11
CA ILE A 302 3.92 2.88 -13.68
C ILE A 302 3.96 2.95 -15.20
N ALA A 303 4.77 2.06 -15.79
CA ALA A 303 4.81 1.84 -17.22
C ALA A 303 4.80 0.33 -17.51
N LEU A 304 4.20 -0.07 -18.60
CA LEU A 304 4.12 -1.46 -19.08
C LEU A 304 5.02 -1.64 -20.31
N ALA A 305 5.95 -2.56 -20.23
CA ALA A 305 6.82 -2.96 -21.34
C ALA A 305 6.50 -4.38 -21.79
N ALA A 306 6.74 -4.68 -23.07
CA ALA A 306 6.48 -6.01 -23.63
C ALA A 306 7.36 -7.10 -23.01
N ASN A 307 8.59 -6.76 -22.63
CA ASN A 307 9.57 -7.69 -22.08
C ASN A 307 10.58 -6.95 -21.21
N LEU A 308 11.50 -7.72 -20.58
CA LEU A 308 12.50 -7.18 -19.67
C LEU A 308 13.57 -6.31 -20.38
N GLU A 309 13.90 -6.59 -21.64
CA GLU A 309 14.87 -5.78 -22.40
C GLU A 309 14.33 -4.38 -22.67
N GLU A 310 13.09 -4.30 -23.14
CA GLU A 310 12.43 -3.00 -23.35
C GLU A 310 12.19 -2.24 -22.04
N ALA A 311 11.85 -2.96 -20.98
CA ALA A 311 11.75 -2.38 -19.65
C ALA A 311 13.07 -1.74 -19.19
N GLY A 312 14.22 -2.34 -19.51
CA GLY A 312 15.54 -1.77 -19.24
C GLY A 312 15.77 -0.43 -19.96
N LYS A 313 15.44 -0.35 -21.24
CA LYS A 313 15.55 0.90 -22.03
C LYS A 313 14.65 2.01 -21.49
N ILE A 314 13.41 1.67 -21.15
CA ILE A 314 12.47 2.61 -20.56
C ILE A 314 12.97 3.09 -19.19
N ALA A 315 13.49 2.18 -18.35
CA ALA A 315 14.03 2.52 -17.04
C ALA A 315 15.23 3.49 -17.14
N GLU A 316 16.15 3.27 -18.09
CA GLU A 316 17.26 4.19 -18.35
C GLU A 316 16.76 5.59 -18.74
N ALA A 317 15.77 5.68 -19.63
CA ALA A 317 15.17 6.94 -20.03
C ALA A 317 14.49 7.66 -18.85
N LEU A 318 13.74 6.94 -18.03
CA LEU A 318 13.10 7.48 -16.82
C LEU A 318 14.13 8.00 -15.80
N GLN A 319 15.25 7.30 -15.64
CA GLN A 319 16.31 7.76 -14.74
C GLN A 319 16.96 9.05 -15.27
N GLN A 320 17.19 9.16 -16.58
CA GLN A 320 17.68 10.37 -17.21
C GLN A 320 16.69 11.54 -17.13
N ALA A 321 15.39 11.23 -17.12
CA ALA A 321 14.30 12.20 -16.95
C ALA A 321 14.08 12.63 -15.48
N GLY A 322 14.85 12.09 -14.52
CA GLY A 322 14.84 12.53 -13.12
C GLY A 322 14.09 11.63 -12.16
N ALA A 323 13.71 10.40 -12.55
CA ALA A 323 13.23 9.42 -11.60
C ALA A 323 14.35 9.08 -10.60
N VAL A 324 14.02 9.15 -9.30
CA VAL A 324 15.04 8.95 -8.23
C VAL A 324 15.29 7.49 -7.93
N GLN A 325 14.30 6.63 -8.18
CA GLN A 325 14.42 5.19 -8.04
C GLN A 325 13.46 4.48 -9.00
N ILE A 326 13.89 3.33 -9.52
CA ILE A 326 13.10 2.53 -10.47
C ILE A 326 13.17 1.08 -10.07
N TRP A 327 12.03 0.40 -10.18
CA TRP A 327 11.87 -1.04 -9.94
C TRP A 327 11.15 -1.68 -11.11
N THR A 328 11.38 -2.96 -11.32
CA THR A 328 10.70 -3.76 -12.34
C THR A 328 10.05 -4.99 -11.72
N HIS A 329 8.93 -5.41 -12.28
CA HIS A 329 8.21 -6.62 -11.91
C HIS A 329 7.75 -7.34 -13.19
N SER A 330 8.26 -8.55 -13.40
CA SER A 330 7.85 -9.39 -14.54
C SER A 330 6.60 -10.18 -14.20
N PHE A 331 5.60 -10.15 -15.07
CA PHE A 331 4.39 -10.96 -14.96
C PHE A 331 4.59 -12.40 -15.51
N SER A 332 5.69 -12.67 -16.21
CA SER A 332 5.97 -13.99 -16.76
C SER A 332 6.00 -15.04 -15.65
N ASN A 333 5.13 -16.03 -15.73
CA ASN A 333 5.18 -17.20 -14.86
C ASN A 333 6.52 -17.93 -15.11
N LYS A 334 7.31 -18.08 -14.05
CA LYS A 334 8.44 -19.01 -14.03
C LYS A 334 7.96 -20.45 -13.89
#